data_7f0dabd09cc0394fc3962bfa5fdbc394
#
_entry.id   7f0dabd09cc0394fc3962bfa5fdbc394
#
_cell.length_a   1.000
_cell.length_b   1.000
_cell.length_c   1.000
_cell.angle_alpha   90.00
_cell.angle_beta   90.00
_cell.angle_gamma   90.00
#
_symmetry.space_group_name_H-M   'P 1'
#
loop_
_entity.id
_entity.type
_entity.pdbx_description
1 polymer ?
#
loop_
_entity_poly.entity_id
_entity_poly.type
_entity_poly.pdbx_seq_one_letter_code
_entity_poly.pdbx_strand_id
1 'polypeptide(L)'
;MHLPTLSPRRLAGAAAVACAAALVPVAALATTASPTTPAVAVSTPGCPTAGLVVWMNNEQGAAGTFYSDLNFTNLSGHACSLRGHPGVSAIDLGGDGQLGMPAAWPAATLRTVTLANGATATAVLAITDVGVFSTGACHPVTAAGLRVYPPNQFTAKLVPYPLRACTTGQVFMRVGAVHKL
;
A
#
# COMPACT_ATOMS: atom_id res chain seq x y z
N MET A 1 13.36 -61.98 -1.29
CA MET A 1 12.94 -63.31 -1.81
C MET A 1 12.36 -63.12 -3.20
N HIS A 2 13.09 -63.63 -4.13
CA HIS A 2 12.74 -64.24 -5.40
C HIS A 2 12.19 -63.37 -6.54
N LEU A 3 13.10 -63.04 -7.44
CA LEU A 3 12.94 -63.08 -8.90
C LEU A 3 12.63 -64.50 -9.37
N PRO A 4 12.08 -64.70 -10.55
CA PRO A 4 12.96 -64.95 -11.71
C PRO A 4 12.46 -64.39 -13.06
N THR A 5 13.39 -63.89 -13.78
CA THR A 5 13.84 -64.11 -15.18
C THR A 5 13.07 -65.13 -16.05
N LEU A 6 12.87 -64.85 -17.33
CA LEU A 6 13.46 -65.55 -18.49
C LEU A 6 12.89 -65.09 -19.85
N SER A 7 13.74 -64.67 -20.66
CA SER A 7 13.97 -64.54 -22.10
C SER A 7 13.61 -65.80 -22.94
N PRO A 8 13.95 -65.85 -24.22
CA PRO A 8 13.54 -65.17 -25.44
C PRO A 8 13.06 -66.16 -26.54
N ARG A 9 12.59 -65.72 -27.70
CA ARG A 9 12.83 -66.48 -28.94
C ARG A 9 12.61 -65.68 -30.20
N ARG A 10 13.64 -65.74 -31.03
CA ARG A 10 13.78 -65.26 -32.40
C ARG A 10 12.83 -66.00 -33.33
N LEU A 11 12.43 -65.37 -34.40
CA LEU A 11 12.37 -66.00 -35.75
C LEU A 11 12.39 -64.89 -36.81
N ALA A 12 13.31 -65.10 -37.76
CA ALA A 12 13.58 -64.31 -38.89
C ALA A 12 12.56 -64.64 -40.01
N GLY A 13 12.24 -63.65 -40.84
CA GLY A 13 11.51 -63.82 -42.09
C GLY A 13 11.78 -62.65 -43.01
N ALA A 14 12.65 -62.87 -44.00
CA ALA A 14 12.93 -61.95 -45.07
C ALA A 14 11.91 -62.10 -46.18
N ALA A 15 11.39 -61.03 -46.78
CA ALA A 15 10.93 -60.96 -48.17
C ALA A 15 10.77 -59.54 -48.65
N ALA A 16 11.65 -59.16 -49.54
CA ALA A 16 11.58 -58.44 -50.81
C ALA A 16 10.59 -57.27 -51.05
N VAL A 17 11.13 -56.12 -51.20
CA VAL A 17 11.08 -55.14 -52.34
C VAL A 17 9.74 -54.93 -53.06
N ALA A 18 9.21 -53.69 -52.95
CA ALA A 18 8.61 -52.94 -54.03
C ALA A 18 8.72 -51.43 -53.70
N CYS A 19 9.56 -50.71 -54.48
CA CYS A 19 9.60 -49.26 -54.50
C CYS A 19 8.34 -48.71 -55.19
N ALA A 20 7.49 -48.02 -54.46
CA ALA A 20 6.49 -47.13 -54.98
C ALA A 20 6.82 -45.72 -54.44
N ALA A 21 7.34 -44.86 -55.32
CA ALA A 21 7.53 -43.42 -55.01
C ALA A 21 6.17 -42.74 -54.97
N ALA A 22 5.67 -42.53 -53.75
CA ALA A 22 4.51 -41.71 -53.52
C ALA A 22 4.99 -40.27 -53.21
N LEU A 23 4.75 -39.34 -54.17
CA LEU A 23 4.88 -37.92 -53.96
C LEU A 23 3.84 -37.47 -52.95
N VAL A 24 4.30 -37.21 -51.71
CA VAL A 24 3.42 -36.61 -50.67
C VAL A 24 3.49 -35.10 -50.84
N PRO A 25 2.38 -34.40 -51.10
CA PRO A 25 2.39 -32.93 -51.07
C PRO A 25 2.59 -32.47 -49.65
N VAL A 26 3.68 -31.73 -49.40
CA VAL A 26 3.91 -31.02 -48.14
C VAL A 26 2.93 -29.89 -48.04
N ALA A 27 1.83 -30.11 -47.32
CA ALA A 27 0.94 -29.01 -46.93
C ALA A 27 1.66 -28.11 -45.93
N ALA A 28 2.10 -26.94 -46.37
CA ALA A 28 2.63 -25.89 -45.50
C ALA A 28 1.51 -25.44 -44.56
N LEU A 29 1.56 -25.84 -43.30
CA LEU A 29 0.73 -25.27 -42.22
C LEU A 29 1.17 -23.83 -42.00
N ALA A 30 0.45 -22.89 -42.57
CA ALA A 30 0.59 -21.48 -42.26
C ALA A 30 0.15 -21.25 -40.80
N THR A 31 1.09 -21.13 -39.89
CA THR A 31 0.84 -20.69 -38.53
C THR A 31 0.42 -19.21 -38.57
N THR A 32 -0.87 -18.95 -38.47
CA THR A 32 -1.39 -17.61 -38.27
C THR A 32 -1.02 -17.15 -36.85
N ALA A 33 0.03 -16.32 -36.73
CA ALA A 33 0.34 -15.63 -35.50
C ALA A 33 -0.80 -14.65 -35.21
N SER A 34 -1.61 -14.92 -34.18
CA SER A 34 -2.59 -13.96 -33.68
C SER A 34 -1.87 -12.72 -33.18
N PRO A 35 -2.30 -11.51 -33.58
CA PRO A 35 -1.71 -10.28 -33.05
C PRO A 35 -1.98 -10.20 -31.56
N THR A 36 -0.92 -10.27 -30.75
CA THR A 36 -1.00 -10.00 -29.30
C THR A 36 -1.21 -8.51 -29.14
N THR A 37 -2.43 -8.08 -28.87
CA THR A 37 -2.73 -6.69 -28.50
C THR A 37 -2.02 -6.40 -27.19
N PRO A 38 -1.16 -5.36 -27.11
CA PRO A 38 -0.52 -5.01 -25.86
C PRO A 38 -1.61 -4.64 -24.83
N ALA A 39 -1.63 -5.34 -23.70
CA ALA A 39 -2.50 -4.99 -22.58
C ALA A 39 -2.08 -3.61 -22.07
N VAL A 40 -2.94 -2.61 -22.21
CA VAL A 40 -2.74 -1.31 -21.58
C VAL A 40 -2.77 -1.53 -20.08
N ALA A 41 -1.64 -1.28 -19.41
CA ALA A 41 -1.57 -1.36 -17.96
C ALA A 41 -2.49 -0.27 -17.38
N VAL A 42 -3.65 -0.67 -16.89
CA VAL A 42 -4.57 0.23 -16.18
C VAL A 42 -3.93 0.56 -14.83
N SER A 43 -3.47 1.80 -14.66
CA SER A 43 -2.94 2.27 -13.39
C SER A 43 -4.07 2.34 -12.36
N THR A 44 -3.85 1.79 -11.16
CA THR A 44 -4.80 1.91 -10.04
C THR A 44 -4.94 3.39 -9.65
N PRO A 45 -6.16 3.96 -9.63
CA PRO A 45 -6.39 5.36 -9.31
C PRO A 45 -5.97 5.67 -7.86
N GLY A 46 -5.68 6.92 -7.56
CA GLY A 46 -5.45 7.39 -6.18
C GLY A 46 -6.71 7.25 -5.34
N CYS A 47 -6.56 6.94 -4.05
CA CYS A 47 -7.70 6.85 -3.14
C CYS A 47 -8.32 8.23 -2.91
N PRO A 48 -9.59 8.48 -3.27
CA PRO A 48 -10.24 9.74 -2.96
C PRO A 48 -10.52 9.83 -1.45
N THR A 49 -10.37 11.00 -0.86
CA THR A 49 -10.63 11.21 0.59
C THR A 49 -12.03 10.76 1.00
N ALA A 50 -13.04 10.98 0.15
CA ALA A 50 -14.42 10.58 0.44
C ALA A 50 -14.57 9.05 0.63
N GLY A 51 -13.77 8.25 -0.08
CA GLY A 51 -13.77 6.79 0.01
C GLY A 51 -12.88 6.22 1.11
N LEU A 52 -12.23 7.06 1.92
CA LEU A 52 -11.36 6.62 3.00
C LEU A 52 -12.02 6.84 4.37
N VAL A 53 -11.92 5.86 5.24
CA VAL A 53 -12.10 6.02 6.69
C VAL A 53 -10.72 6.18 7.30
N VAL A 54 -10.52 7.26 8.08
CA VAL A 54 -9.25 7.55 8.75
C VAL A 54 -9.47 7.43 10.26
N TRP A 55 -8.62 6.67 10.93
CA TRP A 55 -8.74 6.35 12.35
C TRP A 55 -7.40 6.02 12.97
N MET A 56 -7.31 6.02 14.31
CA MET A 56 -6.08 5.80 15.06
C MET A 56 -6.22 4.63 16.04
N ASN A 57 -5.12 3.91 16.24
CA ASN A 57 -4.98 2.85 17.25
C ASN A 57 -3.51 2.65 17.66
N ASN A 58 -3.25 1.61 18.46
CA ASN A 58 -1.92 1.14 18.88
C ASN A 58 -1.04 2.23 19.50
N GLU A 59 -1.60 3.04 20.40
CA GLU A 59 -0.82 4.06 21.09
C GLU A 59 0.23 3.43 22.03
N GLN A 60 1.47 3.81 21.84
CA GLN A 60 2.60 3.37 22.67
C GLN A 60 3.47 4.57 23.04
N GLY A 61 3.84 4.68 24.31
CA GLY A 61 4.72 5.73 24.80
C GLY A 61 6.17 5.27 24.91
N ALA A 62 7.12 6.08 24.44
CA ALA A 62 8.54 5.86 24.62
C ALA A 62 9.28 7.19 24.72
N ALA A 63 10.03 7.39 25.82
CA ALA A 63 10.94 8.52 26.02
C ALA A 63 10.32 9.91 25.67
N GLY A 64 9.12 10.20 26.18
CA GLY A 64 8.44 11.48 25.96
C GLY A 64 7.84 11.66 24.57
N THR A 65 7.64 10.56 23.83
CA THR A 65 6.94 10.55 22.54
C THR A 65 5.90 9.43 22.55
N PHE A 66 4.71 9.74 22.05
CA PHE A 66 3.64 8.78 21.80
C PHE A 66 3.63 8.41 20.33
N TYR A 67 3.58 7.12 20.05
CA TYR A 67 3.50 6.57 18.69
C TYR A 67 2.14 5.92 18.51
N SER A 68 1.46 6.24 17.43
CA SER A 68 0.16 5.66 17.10
C SER A 68 0.10 5.34 15.62
N ASP A 69 -0.68 4.33 15.29
CA ASP A 69 -0.98 3.98 13.90
C ASP A 69 -2.12 4.87 13.38
N LEU A 70 -1.81 5.70 12.39
CA LEU A 70 -2.79 6.45 11.62
C LEU A 70 -3.20 5.60 10.40
N ASN A 71 -4.42 5.11 10.42
CA ASN A 71 -4.94 4.12 9.48
C ASN A 71 -5.84 4.75 8.43
N PHE A 72 -5.76 4.22 7.21
CA PHE A 72 -6.53 4.62 6.03
C PHE A 72 -7.21 3.38 5.46
N THR A 73 -8.48 3.18 5.76
CA THR A 73 -9.28 2.05 5.26
C THR A 73 -10.04 2.46 4.00
N ASN A 74 -9.85 1.74 2.91
CA ASN A 74 -10.55 2.00 1.66
C ASN A 74 -11.96 1.41 1.69
N LEU A 75 -12.98 2.26 1.66
CA LEU A 75 -14.40 1.89 1.54
C LEU A 75 -15.05 2.49 0.27
N SER A 76 -14.27 2.74 -0.78
CA SER A 76 -14.75 3.35 -2.02
C SER A 76 -15.51 2.39 -2.95
N GLY A 77 -15.54 1.09 -2.64
CA GLY A 77 -16.16 0.06 -3.48
C GLY A 77 -15.23 -0.49 -4.57
N HIS A 78 -14.06 0.08 -4.78
CA HIS A 78 -13.08 -0.36 -5.80
C HIS A 78 -11.64 -0.23 -5.27
N ALA A 79 -10.69 -0.85 -5.97
CA ALA A 79 -9.28 -0.73 -5.59
C ALA A 79 -8.75 0.68 -5.87
N CYS A 80 -7.93 1.20 -4.95
CA CYS A 80 -7.26 2.49 -5.08
C CYS A 80 -5.84 2.44 -4.51
N SER A 81 -5.05 3.47 -4.69
CA SER A 81 -3.66 3.52 -4.25
C SER A 81 -3.35 4.77 -3.42
N LEU A 82 -2.45 4.59 -2.45
CA LEU A 82 -1.84 5.66 -1.66
C LEU A 82 -0.33 5.64 -1.84
N ARG A 83 0.31 6.81 -1.86
CA ARG A 83 1.77 6.92 -1.92
C ARG A 83 2.24 8.22 -1.28
N GLY A 84 3.13 8.15 -0.32
CA GLY A 84 3.73 9.32 0.34
C GLY A 84 3.32 9.46 1.79
N HIS A 85 3.49 10.66 2.32
CA HIS A 85 3.13 11.01 3.69
C HIS A 85 1.75 11.66 3.70
N PRO A 86 0.90 11.39 4.70
CA PRO A 86 -0.30 12.19 4.94
C PRO A 86 0.10 13.57 5.50
N GLY A 87 -0.72 14.59 5.27
CA GLY A 87 -0.66 15.84 6.01
C GLY A 87 -1.42 15.68 7.33
N VAL A 88 -0.82 16.06 8.45
CA VAL A 88 -1.47 15.96 9.77
C VAL A 88 -1.26 17.26 10.53
N SER A 89 -2.33 17.83 11.07
CA SER A 89 -2.30 19.01 11.94
C SER A 89 -3.21 18.82 13.14
N ALA A 90 -2.81 19.29 14.31
CA ALA A 90 -3.70 19.39 15.44
C ALA A 90 -4.72 20.54 15.20
N ILE A 91 -5.96 20.36 15.68
CA ILE A 91 -7.03 21.34 15.56
C ILE A 91 -7.54 21.75 16.94
N ASP A 92 -7.99 23.00 17.02
CA ASP A 92 -8.57 23.56 18.23
C ASP A 92 -9.93 22.92 18.59
N LEU A 93 -10.47 23.28 19.75
CA LEU A 93 -11.77 22.78 20.22
C LEU A 93 -12.94 23.28 19.35
N GLY A 94 -12.76 24.34 18.57
CA GLY A 94 -13.72 24.80 17.57
C GLY A 94 -13.73 23.96 16.30
N GLY A 95 -12.67 23.17 16.05
CA GLY A 95 -12.53 22.28 14.91
C GLY A 95 -12.03 22.96 13.63
N ASP A 96 -11.81 24.26 13.63
CA ASP A 96 -11.43 25.05 12.45
C ASP A 96 -9.99 25.55 12.49
N GLY A 97 -9.48 25.88 13.68
CA GLY A 97 -8.14 26.43 13.88
C GLY A 97 -7.07 25.35 13.90
N GLN A 98 -6.00 25.54 13.11
CA GLN A 98 -4.80 24.71 13.25
C GLN A 98 -4.01 25.18 14.47
N LEU A 99 -3.55 24.24 15.26
CA LEU A 99 -2.67 24.46 16.38
C LEU A 99 -1.23 24.09 16.01
N GLY A 100 -0.33 25.06 16.13
CA GLY A 100 1.10 24.90 15.85
C GLY A 100 1.43 24.52 14.41
N MET A 101 2.61 23.93 14.23
CA MET A 101 3.07 23.46 12.94
C MET A 101 2.44 22.10 12.57
N PRO A 102 2.20 21.84 11.27
CA PRO A 102 1.82 20.51 10.83
C PRO A 102 2.92 19.49 11.14
N ALA A 103 2.56 18.22 11.16
CA ALA A 103 3.50 17.13 11.38
C ALA A 103 4.62 17.15 10.33
N ALA A 104 5.86 17.07 10.78
CA ALA A 104 7.01 16.97 9.90
C ALA A 104 7.06 15.59 9.24
N TRP A 105 7.60 15.54 8.03
CA TRP A 105 7.80 14.32 7.26
C TRP A 105 9.26 13.86 7.36
N PRO A 106 9.55 12.76 8.05
CA PRO A 106 10.90 12.20 8.04
C PRO A 106 11.25 11.66 6.66
N ALA A 107 12.52 11.64 6.32
CA ALA A 107 12.99 11.03 5.09
C ALA A 107 12.57 9.54 5.03
N ALA A 108 11.98 9.12 3.91
CA ALA A 108 11.51 7.75 3.72
C ALA A 108 11.54 7.35 2.25
N THR A 109 11.72 6.05 2.00
CA THR A 109 11.52 5.48 0.67
C THR A 109 10.01 5.35 0.42
N LEU A 110 9.49 6.16 -0.49
CA LEU A 110 8.06 6.17 -0.81
C LEU A 110 7.69 4.97 -1.70
N ARG A 111 6.77 4.14 -1.23
CA ARG A 111 6.20 3.01 -1.97
C ARG A 111 4.72 3.26 -2.24
N THR A 112 4.23 2.77 -3.38
CA THR A 112 2.79 2.77 -3.67
C THR A 112 2.14 1.60 -2.94
N VAL A 113 1.09 1.89 -2.18
CA VAL A 113 0.26 0.90 -1.48
C VAL A 113 -1.07 0.82 -2.19
N THR A 114 -1.36 -0.32 -2.81
CA THR A 114 -2.67 -0.59 -3.41
C THR A 114 -3.59 -1.21 -2.37
N LEU A 115 -4.77 -0.64 -2.22
CA LEU A 115 -5.80 -1.05 -1.28
C LEU A 115 -7.02 -1.58 -2.05
N ALA A 116 -7.33 -2.85 -1.91
CA ALA A 116 -8.65 -3.36 -2.27
C ALA A 116 -9.72 -2.69 -1.39
N ASN A 117 -11.01 -2.80 -1.78
CA ASN A 117 -12.09 -2.35 -0.90
C ASN A 117 -12.05 -3.12 0.43
N GLY A 118 -12.13 -2.41 1.55
CA GLY A 118 -11.97 -2.95 2.91
C GLY A 118 -10.53 -3.06 3.41
N ALA A 119 -9.50 -2.91 2.55
CA ALA A 119 -8.10 -2.97 2.96
C ALA A 119 -7.63 -1.65 3.60
N THR A 120 -6.63 -1.75 4.48
CA THR A 120 -6.07 -0.64 5.25
C THR A 120 -4.58 -0.46 4.97
N ALA A 121 -4.15 0.80 4.83
CA ALA A 121 -2.76 1.22 4.93
C ALA A 121 -2.56 2.01 6.22
N THR A 122 -1.33 2.04 6.71
CA THR A 122 -0.96 2.68 7.98
C THR A 122 0.20 3.66 7.77
N ALA A 123 0.22 4.73 8.57
CA ALA A 123 1.37 5.60 8.75
C ALA A 123 1.60 5.80 10.25
N VAL A 124 2.82 5.66 10.72
CA VAL A 124 3.14 5.91 12.14
C VAL A 124 3.12 7.41 12.39
N LEU A 125 2.29 7.85 13.32
CA LEU A 125 2.27 9.22 13.85
C LEU A 125 3.00 9.25 15.19
N ALA A 126 4.07 10.02 15.27
CA ALA A 126 4.81 10.29 16.49
C ALA A 126 4.43 11.68 17.02
N ILE A 127 3.98 11.73 18.26
CA ILE A 127 3.58 12.96 18.97
C ILE A 127 4.51 13.13 20.17
N THR A 128 5.37 14.13 20.12
CA THR A 128 6.24 14.48 21.27
C THR A 128 5.39 15.09 22.37
N ASP A 129 5.57 14.63 23.61
CA ASP A 129 4.94 15.25 24.77
C ASP A 129 5.33 16.73 24.84
N VAL A 130 4.32 17.60 24.78
CA VAL A 130 4.56 19.05 24.80
C VAL A 130 5.18 19.54 26.10
N GLY A 131 5.12 18.75 27.16
CA GLY A 131 5.80 19.02 28.44
C GLY A 131 7.33 19.00 28.36
N VAL A 132 7.93 18.44 27.30
CA VAL A 132 9.39 18.48 27.09
C VAL A 132 9.86 19.85 26.58
N PHE A 133 8.97 20.70 26.10
CA PHE A 133 9.28 22.04 25.63
C PHE A 133 9.08 23.08 26.74
N SER A 134 9.85 24.16 26.72
CA SER A 134 9.56 25.29 27.62
C SER A 134 8.19 25.89 27.26
N THR A 135 7.49 26.42 28.26
CA THR A 135 6.17 27.05 28.08
C THR A 135 6.20 28.16 27.02
N GLY A 136 7.27 28.96 27.00
CA GLY A 136 7.43 30.05 26.01
C GLY A 136 7.67 29.53 24.57
N ALA A 137 8.23 28.34 24.41
CA ALA A 137 8.45 27.74 23.09
C ALA A 137 7.23 27.02 22.54
N CYS A 138 6.30 26.57 23.39
CA CYS A 138 5.17 25.73 22.98
C CYS A 138 3.81 26.38 23.21
N HIS A 139 3.58 27.07 24.33
CA HIS A 139 2.26 27.53 24.79
C HIS A 139 1.21 26.41 24.69
N PRO A 140 1.29 25.38 25.57
CA PRO A 140 0.49 24.17 25.43
C PRO A 140 -1.01 24.42 25.63
N VAL A 141 -1.85 23.92 24.71
CA VAL A 141 -3.31 23.93 24.79
C VAL A 141 -3.88 22.53 24.53
N THR A 142 -5.15 22.32 24.82
CA THR A 142 -5.86 21.10 24.44
C THR A 142 -6.37 21.22 23.01
N ALA A 143 -6.05 20.23 22.19
CA ALA A 143 -6.59 20.05 20.85
C ALA A 143 -7.80 19.11 20.88
N ALA A 144 -8.78 19.31 19.98
CA ALA A 144 -9.93 18.43 19.82
C ALA A 144 -9.56 17.13 19.09
N GLY A 145 -8.57 17.21 18.22
CA GLY A 145 -8.16 16.08 17.39
C GLY A 145 -7.20 16.48 16.28
N LEU A 146 -7.23 15.70 15.22
CA LEU A 146 -6.34 15.84 14.07
C LEU A 146 -7.13 16.15 12.79
N ARG A 147 -6.62 17.06 11.98
CA ARG A 147 -7.00 17.25 10.59
C ARG A 147 -6.00 16.47 9.74
N VAL A 148 -6.49 15.48 9.01
CA VAL A 148 -5.66 14.54 8.24
C VAL A 148 -5.97 14.65 6.75
N TYR A 149 -4.98 14.99 5.96
CA TYR A 149 -5.03 14.94 4.50
C TYR A 149 -4.39 13.63 4.05
N PRO A 150 -5.13 12.68 3.44
CA PRO A 150 -4.51 11.50 2.87
C PRO A 150 -3.43 11.86 1.85
N PRO A 151 -2.43 11.00 1.60
CA PRO A 151 -1.38 11.30 0.63
C PRO A 151 -1.95 11.75 -0.74
N ASN A 152 -1.43 12.87 -1.27
CA ASN A 152 -1.83 13.49 -2.54
C ASN A 152 -3.32 13.93 -2.60
N GLN A 153 -3.97 14.13 -1.45
CA GLN A 153 -5.33 14.65 -1.36
C GLN A 153 -5.34 16.06 -0.76
N PHE A 154 -6.30 16.88 -1.20
CA PHE A 154 -6.49 18.27 -0.74
C PHE A 154 -7.72 18.44 0.15
N THR A 155 -8.49 17.39 0.32
CA THR A 155 -9.62 17.33 1.26
C THR A 155 -9.20 16.57 2.51
N ALA A 156 -9.52 17.11 3.69
CA ALA A 156 -9.16 16.48 4.96
C ALA A 156 -10.26 15.60 5.53
N LYS A 157 -9.85 14.69 6.42
CA LYS A 157 -10.71 14.04 7.42
C LYS A 157 -10.38 14.61 8.78
N LEU A 158 -11.39 14.80 9.62
CA LEU A 158 -11.22 15.12 11.02
C LEU A 158 -11.24 13.82 11.81
N VAL A 159 -10.21 13.60 12.61
CA VAL A 159 -10.05 12.42 13.45
C VAL A 159 -10.12 12.88 14.91
N PRO A 160 -11.20 12.55 15.66
CA PRO A 160 -11.28 12.83 17.08
C PRO A 160 -10.15 12.13 17.83
N TYR A 161 -9.22 12.90 18.34
CA TYR A 161 -8.06 12.41 19.08
C TYR A 161 -7.57 13.54 20.01
N PRO A 162 -8.16 13.69 21.19
CA PRO A 162 -7.77 14.74 22.13
C PRO A 162 -6.30 14.60 22.53
N LEU A 163 -5.54 15.70 22.38
CA LEU A 163 -4.12 15.72 22.70
C LEU A 163 -3.69 17.10 23.23
N ARG A 164 -2.49 17.15 23.82
CA ARG A 164 -1.85 18.42 24.12
C ARG A 164 -1.08 18.87 22.89
N ALA A 165 -1.27 20.12 22.48
CA ALA A 165 -0.66 20.71 21.28
C ALA A 165 0.04 22.02 21.60
N CYS A 166 1.08 22.36 20.84
CA CYS A 166 1.70 23.69 20.88
C CYS A 166 0.90 24.65 20.00
N THR A 167 0.78 25.91 20.42
CA THR A 167 0.19 26.98 19.59
C THR A 167 1.23 27.77 18.81
N THR A 168 2.50 27.58 19.11
CA THR A 168 3.62 28.29 18.47
C THR A 168 4.15 27.51 17.26
N GLY A 169 5.22 28.02 16.62
CA GLY A 169 5.93 27.34 15.51
C GLY A 169 6.72 26.08 15.90
N GLN A 170 6.50 25.54 17.10
CA GLN A 170 7.15 24.30 17.53
C GLN A 170 6.61 23.08 16.78
N VAL A 171 7.52 22.31 16.17
CA VAL A 171 7.17 21.01 15.56
C VAL A 171 7.15 19.95 16.66
N PHE A 172 5.98 19.45 17.01
CA PHE A 172 5.80 18.42 18.04
C PHE A 172 5.25 17.10 17.49
N MET A 173 4.92 17.06 16.19
CA MET A 173 4.45 15.85 15.52
C MET A 173 5.34 15.47 14.34
N ARG A 174 5.46 14.18 14.06
CA ARG A 174 6.06 13.63 12.84
C ARG A 174 5.19 12.50 12.33
N VAL A 175 5.01 12.39 11.02
CA VAL A 175 4.23 11.31 10.41
C VAL A 175 5.02 10.64 9.31
N GLY A 176 5.11 9.30 9.38
CA GLY A 176 5.77 8.46 8.40
C GLY A 176 5.03 8.38 7.07
N ALA A 177 5.67 7.79 6.07
CA ALA A 177 5.00 7.46 4.82
C ALA A 177 4.03 6.29 5.03
N VAL A 178 2.95 6.27 4.23
CA VAL A 178 2.01 5.14 4.25
C VAL A 178 2.71 3.84 3.84
N HIS A 179 2.35 2.76 4.52
CA HIS A 179 2.82 1.41 4.23
C HIS A 179 1.68 0.41 4.40
N LYS A 180 1.87 -0.80 3.93
CA LYS A 180 0.89 -1.88 4.09
C LYS A 180 0.99 -2.42 5.53
N LEU A 181 -0.16 -2.71 6.14
CA LEU A 181 -0.24 -3.51 7.36
C LEU A 181 0.30 -4.90 7.14
#